data_164e62fa372925b1e2f31e8baa7bfd64
#
_entry.id   164e62fa372925b1e2f31e8baa7bfd64
#
_cell.length_a   1.000
_cell.length_b   1.000
_cell.length_c   1.000
_cell.angle_alpha   90.00
_cell.angle_beta   90.00
_cell.angle_gamma   90.00
#
_symmetry.space_group_name_H-M   'P 1'
#
loop_
_entity.id
_entity.type
_entity.pdbx_description
1 polymer ?
#
loop_
_entity_poly.entity_id
_entity_poly.type
_entity_poly.pdbx_seq_one_letter_code
_entity_poly.pdbx_strand_id
1 'polypeptide(L)'
;MGSRYIAVAALAAGTTLSAFSAQAAGDLNLICSADVVICEQMKGDFEKAHSDIKVNMVRLSSGETYAKIRAEARNPKTDIWWAGTGDPHLQAASENLTLEYKSPMLDQLQDWAKKQAESSGYKTVGVYAGALGWGYNTEIFKTKGFKEPKCWADLLDPAFKGEIQIANPNSSGTAYTALASLVQIMGEDQAYDYLKKLNANISQYTKSGSAPVKAAARGETAIGIVFMHDAVAQTAEGFPVKSVAPCEGTGYEIGSMSIVKGAKNLDNAKTWYDWALKPDVQSRMKDAKSFQLPSNKTAEIPKEAPRFEDIKLIDYDFKTYGDPAKRKELLERWDREISANAN
;
A
#
# COMPACT_ATOMS: atom_id res chain seq x y z
N MET A 1 -86.44 -41.40 16.03
CA MET A 1 -85.30 -41.33 16.93
C MET A 1 -84.08 -40.92 16.09
N GLY A 2 -83.79 -39.68 16.11
CA GLY A 2 -82.67 -39.08 15.28
C GLY A 2 -81.40 -38.92 16.10
N SER A 3 -80.30 -39.44 15.57
CA SER A 3 -78.98 -39.22 16.14
C SER A 3 -78.26 -38.17 15.29
N ARG A 4 -77.94 -37.06 15.92
CA ARG A 4 -77.11 -35.92 15.33
C ARG A 4 -75.65 -36.20 15.60
N TYR A 5 -74.87 -36.36 14.50
CA TYR A 5 -73.37 -36.31 14.61
C TYR A 5 -72.90 -34.90 14.47
N ILE A 6 -72.16 -34.41 15.47
CA ILE A 6 -71.44 -33.13 15.47
C ILE A 6 -70.03 -33.41 14.96
N ALA A 7 -69.75 -32.86 13.82
CA ALA A 7 -68.33 -32.88 13.29
C ALA A 7 -67.52 -31.72 13.89
N VAL A 8 -66.48 -32.04 14.64
CA VAL A 8 -65.53 -31.07 15.11
C VAL A 8 -64.41 -30.92 14.09
N ALA A 9 -64.33 -29.74 13.45
CA ALA A 9 -63.27 -29.42 12.54
C ALA A 9 -62.06 -28.85 13.37
N ALA A 10 -60.95 -29.59 13.41
CA ALA A 10 -59.69 -29.11 13.99
C ALA A 10 -58.94 -28.27 12.96
N LEU A 11 -58.83 -26.95 13.19
CA LEU A 11 -57.90 -26.05 12.46
C LEU A 11 -56.47 -26.32 12.93
N ALA A 12 -55.67 -26.96 12.09
CA ALA A 12 -54.22 -27.03 12.26
C ALA A 12 -53.60 -25.73 11.72
N ALA A 13 -53.19 -24.82 12.63
CA ALA A 13 -52.38 -23.65 12.28
C ALA A 13 -50.94 -24.10 11.99
N GLY A 14 -50.59 -24.25 10.70
CA GLY A 14 -49.22 -24.50 10.29
C GLY A 14 -48.38 -23.25 10.39
N THR A 15 -47.53 -23.16 11.40
CA THR A 15 -46.43 -22.16 11.49
C THR A 15 -45.33 -22.55 10.50
N THR A 16 -45.31 -21.91 9.34
CA THR A 16 -44.18 -21.99 8.42
C THR A 16 -43.02 -21.22 9.04
N LEU A 17 -42.08 -21.92 9.67
CA LEU A 17 -40.73 -21.37 9.95
C LEU A 17 -40.06 -21.15 8.58
N SER A 18 -40.01 -19.89 8.16
CA SER A 18 -39.09 -19.46 7.08
C SER A 18 -37.68 -19.61 7.61
N ALA A 19 -37.02 -20.72 7.27
CA ALA A 19 -35.57 -20.85 7.44
C ALA A 19 -34.92 -19.81 6.53
N PHE A 20 -34.49 -18.68 7.08
CA PHE A 20 -33.52 -17.84 6.40
C PHE A 20 -32.25 -18.68 6.27
N SER A 21 -32.06 -19.26 5.10
CA SER A 21 -30.76 -19.77 4.71
C SER A 21 -29.82 -18.57 4.73
N ALA A 22 -28.95 -18.47 5.75
CA ALA A 22 -27.78 -17.62 5.68
C ALA A 22 -26.99 -18.09 4.45
N GLN A 23 -27.15 -17.39 3.34
CA GLN A 23 -26.39 -17.65 2.13
C GLN A 23 -24.97 -17.25 2.49
N ALA A 24 -24.04 -18.21 2.49
CA ALA A 24 -22.62 -17.89 2.64
C ALA A 24 -22.30 -16.80 1.62
N ALA A 25 -21.77 -15.67 2.07
CA ALA A 25 -21.52 -14.52 1.21
C ALA A 25 -20.42 -14.83 0.17
N GLY A 26 -19.75 -15.97 0.28
CA GLY A 26 -18.85 -16.52 -0.71
C GLY A 26 -17.39 -16.02 -0.58
N ASP A 27 -16.70 -16.00 -1.70
CA ASP A 27 -15.26 -15.66 -1.75
C ASP A 27 -15.03 -14.15 -1.97
N LEU A 28 -13.85 -13.69 -1.56
CA LEU A 28 -13.28 -12.41 -1.94
C LEU A 28 -11.84 -12.63 -2.42
N ASN A 29 -11.56 -12.31 -3.68
CA ASN A 29 -10.22 -12.40 -4.24
C ASN A 29 -9.49 -11.07 -4.06
N LEU A 30 -8.59 -11.01 -3.11
CA LEU A 30 -7.87 -9.81 -2.68
C LEU A 30 -6.41 -9.86 -3.15
N ILE A 31 -5.92 -8.78 -3.76
CA ILE A 31 -4.50 -8.51 -3.82
C ILE A 31 -4.16 -7.46 -2.76
N CYS A 32 -3.18 -7.79 -1.90
CA CYS A 32 -2.64 -6.87 -0.91
C CYS A 32 -1.23 -6.42 -1.31
N SER A 33 -0.98 -5.11 -1.31
CA SER A 33 0.32 -4.54 -1.68
C SER A 33 1.05 -3.87 -0.50
N ALA A 34 0.64 -4.15 0.73
CA ALA A 34 1.35 -3.76 1.96
C ALA A 34 2.40 -4.82 2.36
N ASP A 35 3.01 -4.65 3.53
CA ASP A 35 3.81 -5.71 4.15
C ASP A 35 2.95 -6.94 4.46
N VAL A 36 3.54 -8.14 4.36
CA VAL A 36 2.80 -9.40 4.51
C VAL A 36 2.13 -9.52 5.88
N VAL A 37 2.75 -9.04 6.94
CA VAL A 37 2.19 -9.09 8.31
C VAL A 37 0.91 -8.26 8.40
N ILE A 38 0.91 -7.07 7.79
CA ILE A 38 -0.27 -6.20 7.71
C ILE A 38 -1.37 -6.87 6.88
N CYS A 39 -1.00 -7.45 5.74
CA CYS A 39 -1.94 -8.15 4.87
C CYS A 39 -2.66 -9.31 5.58
N GLU A 40 -1.90 -10.15 6.29
CA GLU A 40 -2.46 -11.31 7.02
C GLU A 40 -3.33 -10.86 8.21
N GLN A 41 -2.93 -9.82 8.94
CA GLN A 41 -3.77 -9.28 10.01
C GLN A 41 -5.10 -8.74 9.46
N MET A 42 -5.04 -7.91 8.42
CA MET A 42 -6.27 -7.34 7.82
C MET A 42 -7.20 -8.42 7.29
N LYS A 43 -6.64 -9.46 6.64
CA LYS A 43 -7.42 -10.64 6.23
C LYS A 43 -8.08 -11.31 7.44
N GLY A 44 -7.31 -11.62 8.48
CA GLY A 44 -7.83 -12.30 9.67
C GLY A 44 -8.89 -11.49 10.42
N ASP A 45 -8.71 -10.18 10.51
CA ASP A 45 -9.67 -9.29 11.18
C ASP A 45 -10.96 -9.14 10.36
N PHE A 46 -10.85 -9.10 9.03
CA PHE A 46 -12.01 -9.08 8.16
C PHE A 46 -12.82 -10.37 8.25
N GLU A 47 -12.17 -11.54 8.15
CA GLU A 47 -12.84 -12.85 8.24
C GLU A 47 -13.49 -13.08 9.63
N LYS A 48 -12.95 -12.49 10.70
CA LYS A 48 -13.60 -12.49 12.01
C LYS A 48 -14.85 -11.60 12.04
N ALA A 49 -14.81 -10.44 11.37
CA ALA A 49 -15.94 -9.51 11.31
C ALA A 49 -17.04 -9.95 10.32
N HIS A 50 -16.66 -10.72 9.31
CA HIS A 50 -17.51 -11.22 8.21
C HIS A 50 -17.24 -12.71 7.98
N SER A 51 -17.64 -13.54 8.95
CA SER A 51 -17.32 -14.99 8.97
C SER A 51 -17.92 -15.82 7.83
N ASP A 52 -18.83 -15.22 7.08
CA ASP A 52 -19.49 -15.77 5.88
C ASP A 52 -18.70 -15.46 4.59
N ILE A 53 -17.67 -14.61 4.64
CA ILE A 53 -16.80 -14.26 3.51
C ILE A 53 -15.41 -14.86 3.72
N LYS A 54 -14.97 -15.68 2.76
CA LYS A 54 -13.61 -16.23 2.72
C LYS A 54 -12.70 -15.36 1.86
N VAL A 55 -11.59 -14.91 2.40
CA VAL A 55 -10.63 -14.08 1.68
C VAL A 55 -9.51 -14.93 1.06
N ASN A 56 -9.48 -14.99 -0.27
CA ASN A 56 -8.39 -15.57 -1.04
C ASN A 56 -7.39 -14.45 -1.35
N MET A 57 -6.32 -14.37 -0.57
CA MET A 57 -5.37 -13.27 -0.64
C MET A 57 -4.08 -13.65 -1.37
N VAL A 58 -3.59 -12.75 -2.22
CA VAL A 58 -2.25 -12.80 -2.81
C VAL A 58 -1.52 -11.50 -2.46
N ARG A 59 -0.27 -11.62 -1.98
CA ARG A 59 0.59 -10.45 -1.74
C ARG A 59 1.45 -10.17 -2.97
N LEU A 60 1.32 -8.97 -3.56
CA LEU A 60 2.17 -8.47 -4.66
C LEU A 60 2.58 -7.02 -4.37
N SER A 61 3.72 -6.59 -4.92
CA SER A 61 4.10 -5.17 -4.89
C SER A 61 3.23 -4.35 -5.85
N SER A 62 3.12 -3.03 -5.63
CA SER A 62 2.15 -2.18 -6.34
C SER A 62 2.32 -2.20 -7.86
N GLY A 63 3.56 -2.19 -8.37
CA GLY A 63 3.83 -2.28 -9.81
C GLY A 63 3.46 -3.65 -10.40
N GLU A 64 3.74 -4.74 -9.67
CA GLU A 64 3.36 -6.10 -10.07
C GLU A 64 1.82 -6.25 -10.09
N THR A 65 1.12 -5.66 -9.11
CA THR A 65 -0.35 -5.70 -9.03
C THR A 65 -0.97 -4.96 -10.21
N TYR A 66 -0.48 -3.76 -10.51
CA TYR A 66 -0.94 -3.01 -11.68
C TYR A 66 -0.75 -3.81 -12.97
N ALA A 67 0.44 -4.38 -13.20
CA ALA A 67 0.71 -5.20 -14.37
C ALA A 67 -0.22 -6.42 -14.46
N LYS A 68 -0.49 -7.10 -13.33
CA LYS A 68 -1.42 -8.23 -13.26
C LYS A 68 -2.84 -7.83 -13.58
N ILE A 69 -3.38 -6.78 -12.96
CA ILE A 69 -4.75 -6.30 -13.21
C ILE A 69 -4.92 -5.91 -14.67
N ARG A 70 -3.91 -5.23 -15.25
CA ARG A 70 -3.91 -4.87 -16.67
C ARG A 70 -3.91 -6.08 -17.60
N ALA A 71 -3.09 -7.09 -17.30
CA ALA A 71 -3.05 -8.34 -18.08
C ALA A 71 -4.36 -9.13 -18.01
N GLU A 72 -5.06 -9.07 -16.87
CA GLU A 72 -6.32 -9.77 -16.61
C GLU A 72 -7.58 -8.95 -16.97
N ALA A 73 -7.44 -7.77 -17.56
CA ALA A 73 -8.55 -6.83 -17.79
C ALA A 73 -9.76 -7.44 -18.56
N ARG A 74 -9.52 -8.41 -19.45
CA ARG A 74 -10.58 -9.09 -20.21
C ARG A 74 -11.29 -10.19 -19.42
N ASN A 75 -10.68 -10.72 -18.38
CA ASN A 75 -11.22 -11.76 -17.49
C ASN A 75 -10.65 -11.59 -16.08
N PRO A 76 -11.12 -10.59 -15.32
CA PRO A 76 -10.61 -10.29 -13.99
C PRO A 76 -10.76 -11.48 -13.05
N LYS A 77 -9.70 -11.75 -12.29
CA LYS A 77 -9.66 -12.78 -11.24
C LYS A 77 -9.53 -12.18 -9.85
N THR A 78 -9.27 -10.89 -9.80
CA THR A 78 -9.13 -10.09 -8.58
C THR A 78 -10.39 -9.26 -8.41
N ASP A 79 -10.92 -9.20 -7.20
CA ASP A 79 -12.09 -8.38 -6.89
C ASP A 79 -11.68 -7.02 -6.34
N ILE A 80 -10.67 -7.01 -5.47
CA ILE A 80 -10.19 -5.79 -4.82
C ILE A 80 -8.67 -5.79 -4.71
N TRP A 81 -8.09 -4.63 -4.92
CA TRP A 81 -6.70 -4.32 -4.66
C TRP A 81 -6.62 -3.38 -3.46
N TRP A 82 -6.05 -3.86 -2.36
CA TRP A 82 -5.91 -3.10 -1.12
C TRP A 82 -4.44 -2.79 -0.83
N ALA A 83 -4.19 -1.56 -0.39
CA ALA A 83 -2.87 -1.03 -0.03
C ALA A 83 -1.86 -0.93 -1.19
N GLY A 84 -0.68 -0.45 -0.87
CA GLY A 84 0.35 -0.06 -1.83
C GLY A 84 0.20 1.39 -2.27
N THR A 85 1.20 1.90 -2.99
CA THR A 85 1.28 3.31 -3.39
C THR A 85 0.18 3.73 -4.34
N GLY A 86 -0.25 5.00 -4.25
CA GLY A 86 -1.37 5.53 -5.03
C GLY A 86 -1.12 5.66 -6.53
N ASP A 87 0.13 5.92 -6.95
CA ASP A 87 0.44 6.13 -8.37
C ASP A 87 -0.05 4.98 -9.28
N PRO A 88 0.24 3.67 -8.99
CA PRO A 88 -0.28 2.58 -9.79
C PRO A 88 -1.80 2.42 -9.71
N HIS A 89 -2.43 2.80 -8.59
CA HIS A 89 -3.90 2.82 -8.49
C HIS A 89 -4.51 3.91 -9.38
N LEU A 90 -3.90 5.11 -9.43
CA LEU A 90 -4.31 6.19 -10.33
C LEU A 90 -4.15 5.81 -11.79
N GLN A 91 -3.06 5.09 -12.14
CA GLN A 91 -2.87 4.54 -13.49
C GLN A 91 -3.97 3.54 -13.84
N ALA A 92 -4.25 2.59 -12.96
CA ALA A 92 -5.33 1.63 -13.18
C ALA A 92 -6.70 2.33 -13.32
N ALA A 93 -6.93 3.40 -12.56
CA ALA A 93 -8.14 4.21 -12.66
C ALA A 93 -8.25 4.95 -14.02
N SER A 94 -7.15 5.56 -14.49
CA SER A 94 -7.12 6.28 -15.77
C SER A 94 -7.30 5.35 -16.97
N GLU A 95 -6.76 4.13 -16.90
CA GLU A 95 -6.96 3.06 -17.90
C GLU A 95 -8.31 2.34 -17.78
N ASN A 96 -9.18 2.79 -16.86
CA ASN A 96 -10.51 2.21 -16.62
C ASN A 96 -10.47 0.73 -16.21
N LEU A 97 -9.43 0.33 -15.46
CA LEU A 97 -9.24 -1.00 -14.90
C LEU A 97 -9.88 -1.17 -13.52
N THR A 98 -10.27 -0.07 -12.89
CA THR A 98 -10.93 -0.03 -11.59
C THR A 98 -12.33 0.56 -11.68
N LEU A 99 -13.19 0.18 -10.75
CA LEU A 99 -14.60 0.52 -10.71
C LEU A 99 -14.82 1.81 -9.90
N GLU A 100 -15.70 2.67 -10.38
CA GLU A 100 -16.19 3.80 -9.59
C GLU A 100 -17.02 3.29 -8.40
N TYR A 101 -16.61 3.69 -7.19
CA TYR A 101 -17.35 3.39 -5.97
C TYR A 101 -17.17 4.49 -4.92
N LYS A 102 -18.27 5.09 -4.50
CA LYS A 102 -18.34 6.06 -3.40
C LYS A 102 -18.69 5.34 -2.10
N SER A 103 -17.70 5.15 -1.25
CA SER A 103 -17.93 4.61 0.09
C SER A 103 -18.75 5.57 0.96
N PRO A 104 -19.67 5.08 1.81
CA PRO A 104 -20.32 5.91 2.84
C PRO A 104 -19.33 6.45 3.88
N MET A 105 -18.10 5.92 3.94
CA MET A 105 -17.05 6.42 4.83
C MET A 105 -16.30 7.65 4.28
N LEU A 106 -16.52 8.04 3.02
CA LEU A 106 -15.71 9.05 2.32
C LEU A 106 -15.61 10.38 3.09
N ASP A 107 -16.70 10.87 3.66
CA ASP A 107 -16.74 12.16 4.38
C ASP A 107 -15.94 12.13 5.70
N GLN A 108 -15.67 10.93 6.23
CA GLN A 108 -14.87 10.74 7.44
C GLN A 108 -13.36 10.76 7.16
N LEU A 109 -12.96 10.76 5.88
CA LEU A 109 -11.55 10.67 5.51
C LEU A 109 -10.85 12.03 5.50
N GLN A 110 -9.53 12.00 5.67
CA GLN A 110 -8.63 13.12 5.51
C GLN A 110 -8.74 13.72 4.10
N ASP A 111 -8.45 15.00 3.97
CA ASP A 111 -8.63 15.72 2.69
C ASP A 111 -7.75 15.17 1.57
N TRP A 112 -6.53 14.71 1.87
CA TRP A 112 -5.67 14.07 0.88
C TRP A 112 -6.26 12.77 0.33
N ALA A 113 -6.95 11.96 1.16
CA ALA A 113 -7.59 10.72 0.73
C ALA A 113 -8.84 11.00 -0.12
N LYS A 114 -9.62 12.04 0.24
CA LYS A 114 -10.78 12.49 -0.53
C LYS A 114 -10.37 13.05 -1.89
N LYS A 115 -9.34 13.93 -1.92
CA LYS A 115 -8.80 14.50 -3.16
C LYS A 115 -8.35 13.41 -4.15
N GLN A 116 -7.73 12.33 -3.65
CA GLN A 116 -7.36 11.21 -4.51
C GLN A 116 -8.59 10.49 -5.06
N ALA A 117 -9.62 10.25 -4.24
CA ALA A 117 -10.87 9.67 -4.72
C ALA A 117 -11.54 10.56 -5.79
N GLU A 118 -11.66 11.84 -5.56
CA GLU A 118 -12.25 12.80 -6.48
C GLU A 118 -11.47 12.89 -7.80
N SER A 119 -10.14 13.01 -7.73
CA SER A 119 -9.28 13.14 -8.91
C SER A 119 -9.29 11.90 -9.80
N SER A 120 -9.54 10.72 -9.22
CA SER A 120 -9.68 9.44 -9.95
C SER A 120 -11.09 9.17 -10.45
N GLY A 121 -12.08 10.05 -10.21
CA GLY A 121 -13.50 9.78 -10.44
C GLY A 121 -14.02 8.65 -9.55
N TYR A 122 -13.58 8.62 -8.29
CA TYR A 122 -13.94 7.62 -7.27
C TYR A 122 -13.55 6.16 -7.64
N LYS A 123 -12.55 6.00 -8.49
CA LYS A 123 -12.04 4.69 -8.90
C LYS A 123 -10.91 4.16 -8.00
N THR A 124 -10.40 5.00 -7.10
CA THR A 124 -9.48 4.64 -6.02
C THR A 124 -9.67 5.58 -4.85
N VAL A 125 -9.27 5.19 -3.64
CA VAL A 125 -9.31 6.02 -2.43
C VAL A 125 -8.04 5.83 -1.61
N GLY A 126 -7.59 6.89 -0.93
CA GLY A 126 -6.50 6.79 0.03
C GLY A 126 -6.92 6.07 1.31
N VAL A 127 -6.11 5.15 1.78
CA VAL A 127 -6.33 4.39 3.02
C VAL A 127 -5.32 4.74 4.12
N TYR A 128 -4.13 5.17 3.74
CA TYR A 128 -3.08 5.67 4.63
C TYR A 128 -2.11 6.57 3.88
N ALA A 129 -1.20 7.23 4.61
CA ALA A 129 -0.11 7.99 4.01
C ALA A 129 1.21 7.76 4.76
N GLY A 130 2.36 7.93 4.07
CA GLY A 130 3.68 7.78 4.65
C GLY A 130 4.76 8.47 3.84
N ALA A 131 5.72 9.12 4.51
CA ALA A 131 6.84 9.80 3.87
C ALA A 131 7.93 8.82 3.44
N LEU A 132 8.58 9.11 2.32
CA LEU A 132 9.76 8.41 1.85
C LEU A 132 11.00 8.85 2.63
N GLY A 133 11.97 7.95 2.78
CA GLY A 133 13.25 8.20 3.43
C GLY A 133 14.12 6.96 3.37
N TRP A 134 14.89 6.72 4.42
CA TRP A 134 15.64 5.48 4.58
C TRP A 134 15.75 5.08 6.04
N GLY A 135 16.01 3.79 6.25
CA GLY A 135 16.48 3.26 7.52
C GLY A 135 17.94 2.83 7.41
N TYR A 136 18.74 3.09 8.44
CA TYR A 136 20.11 2.59 8.50
C TYR A 136 20.37 1.79 9.78
N ASN A 137 21.26 0.79 9.70
CA ASN A 137 21.64 -0.04 10.83
C ASN A 137 22.69 0.68 11.68
N THR A 138 22.33 1.04 12.92
CA THR A 138 23.20 1.83 13.82
C THR A 138 24.45 1.07 14.27
N GLU A 139 24.41 -0.26 14.36
CA GLU A 139 25.57 -1.08 14.74
C GLU A 139 26.57 -1.19 13.58
N ILE A 140 26.11 -1.36 12.33
CA ILE A 140 26.99 -1.31 11.16
C ILE A 140 27.66 0.05 11.06
N PHE A 141 26.91 1.14 11.24
CA PHE A 141 27.42 2.50 11.20
C PHE A 141 28.54 2.71 12.24
N LYS A 142 28.29 2.27 13.48
CA LYS A 142 29.28 2.34 14.56
C LYS A 142 30.53 1.51 14.23
N THR A 143 30.37 0.28 13.77
CA THR A 143 31.47 -0.65 13.51
C THR A 143 32.33 -0.20 12.34
N LYS A 144 31.70 0.33 11.25
CA LYS A 144 32.43 0.81 10.06
C LYS A 144 32.85 2.27 10.15
N GLY A 145 32.46 3.00 11.19
CA GLY A 145 32.76 4.42 11.36
C GLY A 145 32.06 5.31 10.33
N PHE A 146 30.90 4.89 9.84
CA PHE A 146 30.12 5.66 8.87
C PHE A 146 29.51 6.91 9.51
N LYS A 147 29.45 7.99 8.72
CA LYS A 147 28.68 9.19 9.10
C LYS A 147 27.21 9.00 8.76
N GLU A 148 26.33 9.43 9.65
CA GLU A 148 24.88 9.39 9.42
C GLU A 148 24.51 10.25 8.21
N PRO A 149 23.90 9.67 7.15
CA PRO A 149 23.42 10.43 5.99
C PRO A 149 22.14 11.17 6.37
N LYS A 150 22.12 12.48 6.09
CA LYS A 150 20.97 13.37 6.37
C LYS A 150 20.25 13.84 5.11
N CYS A 151 20.95 13.80 3.99
CA CYS A 151 20.51 14.35 2.72
C CYS A 151 20.62 13.29 1.62
N TRP A 152 19.84 13.40 0.55
CA TRP A 152 20.00 12.54 -0.62
C TRP A 152 21.44 12.55 -1.14
N ALA A 153 22.06 13.73 -1.13
CA ALA A 153 23.44 13.86 -1.58
C ALA A 153 24.43 13.01 -0.77
N ASP A 154 24.19 12.81 0.53
CA ASP A 154 25.07 12.02 1.40
C ASP A 154 25.11 10.54 1.03
N LEU A 155 24.04 10.02 0.39
CA LEU A 155 23.99 8.62 -0.07
C LEU A 155 24.97 8.33 -1.21
N LEU A 156 25.56 9.37 -1.82
CA LEU A 156 26.59 9.26 -2.84
C LEU A 156 28.02 9.09 -2.26
N ASP A 157 28.20 9.14 -0.93
CA ASP A 157 29.50 8.93 -0.30
C ASP A 157 30.07 7.57 -0.73
N PRO A 158 31.30 7.52 -1.30
CA PRO A 158 31.93 6.26 -1.70
C PRO A 158 32.11 5.25 -0.55
N ALA A 159 32.09 5.71 0.70
CA ALA A 159 32.10 4.84 1.87
C ALA A 159 30.91 3.86 1.89
N PHE A 160 29.79 4.20 1.24
CA PHE A 160 28.60 3.35 1.14
C PHE A 160 28.60 2.41 -0.05
N LYS A 161 29.75 2.21 -0.73
CA LYS A 161 29.82 1.30 -1.89
C LYS A 161 29.35 -0.11 -1.53
N GLY A 162 28.25 -0.56 -2.17
CA GLY A 162 27.66 -1.87 -1.90
C GLY A 162 26.91 -1.98 -0.57
N GLU A 163 26.65 -0.86 0.11
CA GLU A 163 26.03 -0.81 1.44
C GLU A 163 24.59 -0.28 1.43
N ILE A 164 24.04 -0.01 0.26
CA ILE A 164 22.68 0.52 0.12
C ILE A 164 21.83 -0.50 -0.66
N GLN A 165 20.60 -0.69 -0.19
CA GLN A 165 19.56 -1.38 -0.96
C GLN A 165 18.37 -0.45 -1.22
N ILE A 166 17.74 -0.65 -2.36
CA ILE A 166 16.48 -0.04 -2.77
C ILE A 166 15.69 -1.05 -3.58
N ALA A 167 14.38 -0.92 -3.67
CA ALA A 167 13.61 -1.78 -4.54
C ALA A 167 13.72 -1.36 -6.02
N ASN A 168 13.31 -2.25 -6.94
CA ASN A 168 13.22 -1.96 -8.37
C ASN A 168 11.94 -1.16 -8.66
N PRO A 169 12.00 0.00 -9.33
CA PRO A 169 10.83 0.85 -9.58
C PRO A 169 9.80 0.24 -10.54
N ASN A 170 10.18 -0.76 -11.34
CA ASN A 170 9.22 -1.49 -12.18
C ASN A 170 8.24 -2.34 -11.34
N SER A 171 8.73 -2.97 -10.25
CA SER A 171 7.92 -3.84 -9.39
C SER A 171 7.37 -3.11 -8.18
N SER A 172 8.13 -2.19 -7.58
CA SER A 172 7.85 -1.54 -6.31
C SER A 172 7.30 -0.12 -6.48
N GLY A 173 6.16 0.14 -5.86
CA GLY A 173 5.65 1.50 -5.75
C GLY A 173 6.58 2.41 -4.93
N THR A 174 7.17 1.91 -3.83
CA THR A 174 8.14 2.65 -3.01
C THR A 174 9.31 3.19 -3.84
N ALA A 175 9.90 2.32 -4.67
CA ALA A 175 11.02 2.72 -5.52
C ALA A 175 10.58 3.65 -6.66
N TYR A 176 9.36 3.48 -7.18
CA TYR A 176 8.81 4.44 -8.15
C TYR A 176 8.56 5.80 -7.49
N THR A 177 8.01 5.84 -6.27
CA THR A 177 7.88 7.10 -5.51
C THR A 177 9.24 7.75 -5.28
N ALA A 178 10.30 6.96 -5.00
CA ALA A 178 11.67 7.49 -4.87
C ALA A 178 12.18 8.11 -6.18
N LEU A 179 12.04 7.42 -7.31
CA LEU A 179 12.39 7.92 -8.63
C LEU A 179 11.64 9.23 -8.95
N ALA A 180 10.31 9.22 -8.80
CA ALA A 180 9.48 10.38 -9.07
C ALA A 180 9.78 11.56 -8.11
N SER A 181 10.09 11.29 -6.84
CA SER A 181 10.50 12.32 -5.88
C SER A 181 11.82 12.99 -6.28
N LEU A 182 12.82 12.20 -6.65
CA LEU A 182 14.11 12.73 -7.10
C LEU A 182 13.97 13.57 -8.37
N VAL A 183 13.13 13.11 -9.32
CA VAL A 183 12.81 13.88 -10.54
C VAL A 183 12.16 15.22 -10.20
N GLN A 184 11.25 15.25 -9.24
CA GLN A 184 10.59 16.49 -8.81
C GLN A 184 11.50 17.43 -8.03
N ILE A 185 12.44 16.89 -7.25
CA ILE A 185 13.38 17.68 -6.43
C ILE A 185 14.50 18.28 -7.29
N MET A 186 15.04 17.50 -8.24
CA MET A 186 16.28 17.82 -8.93
C MET A 186 16.06 18.22 -10.39
N GLY A 187 14.91 17.91 -10.98
CA GLY A 187 14.69 17.88 -12.43
C GLY A 187 15.13 16.52 -13.01
N GLU A 188 14.55 16.16 -14.15
CA GLU A 188 14.68 14.79 -14.67
C GLU A 188 16.12 14.38 -14.98
N ASP A 189 16.86 15.18 -15.74
CA ASP A 189 18.24 14.82 -16.13
C ASP A 189 19.18 14.73 -14.91
N GLN A 190 19.07 15.68 -13.97
CA GLN A 190 19.88 15.66 -12.76
C GLN A 190 19.53 14.49 -11.84
N ALA A 191 18.27 14.09 -11.79
CA ALA A 191 17.83 12.92 -11.03
C ALA A 191 18.44 11.62 -11.60
N TYR A 192 18.48 11.46 -12.92
CA TYR A 192 19.13 10.30 -13.52
C TYR A 192 20.65 10.32 -13.37
N ASP A 193 21.29 11.48 -13.44
CA ASP A 193 22.73 11.60 -13.13
C ASP A 193 23.04 11.26 -11.67
N TYR A 194 22.15 11.66 -10.74
CA TYR A 194 22.22 11.25 -9.33
C TYR A 194 22.07 9.73 -9.19
N LEU A 195 21.04 9.13 -9.83
CA LEU A 195 20.77 7.69 -9.76
C LEU A 195 21.91 6.85 -10.33
N LYS A 196 22.56 7.29 -11.41
CA LYS A 196 23.78 6.66 -11.96
C LYS A 196 24.91 6.61 -10.92
N LYS A 197 25.11 7.71 -10.19
CA LYS A 197 26.12 7.78 -9.12
C LYS A 197 25.71 6.90 -7.94
N LEU A 198 24.44 6.97 -7.52
CA LEU A 198 23.90 6.16 -6.43
C LEU A 198 24.01 4.65 -6.73
N ASN A 199 23.85 4.25 -8.00
CA ASN A 199 23.95 2.85 -8.43
C ASN A 199 25.28 2.20 -8.04
N ALA A 200 26.37 2.96 -7.97
CA ALA A 200 27.68 2.47 -7.50
C ALA A 200 27.66 2.02 -6.03
N ASN A 201 26.75 2.55 -5.23
CA ASN A 201 26.58 2.24 -3.81
C ASN A 201 25.48 1.19 -3.56
N ILE A 202 24.71 0.84 -4.59
CA ILE A 202 23.63 -0.15 -4.47
C ILE A 202 24.21 -1.57 -4.54
N SER A 203 23.90 -2.38 -3.53
CA SER A 203 24.22 -3.81 -3.53
C SER A 203 23.13 -4.67 -4.16
N GLN A 204 21.86 -4.22 -4.08
CA GLN A 204 20.74 -5.00 -4.61
C GLN A 204 19.51 -4.12 -4.88
N TYR A 205 18.80 -4.42 -5.97
CA TYR A 205 17.46 -3.95 -6.26
C TYR A 205 16.43 -5.03 -5.91
N THR A 206 15.68 -4.82 -4.83
CA THR A 206 14.69 -5.81 -4.34
C THR A 206 13.36 -5.70 -5.08
N LYS A 207 12.50 -6.73 -5.00
CA LYS A 207 11.15 -6.66 -5.56
C LYS A 207 10.18 -5.89 -4.66
N SER A 208 10.29 -6.08 -3.34
CA SER A 208 9.42 -5.46 -2.34
C SER A 208 10.01 -4.16 -1.81
N GLY A 209 9.17 -3.12 -1.66
CA GLY A 209 9.57 -1.81 -1.15
C GLY A 209 10.08 -1.81 0.28
N SER A 210 9.58 -2.70 1.16
CA SER A 210 10.01 -2.83 2.55
C SER A 210 11.23 -3.76 2.75
N ALA A 211 11.62 -4.55 1.74
CA ALA A 211 12.72 -5.50 1.87
C ALA A 211 14.07 -4.85 2.19
N PRO A 212 14.43 -3.68 1.61
CA PRO A 212 15.72 -3.04 1.90
C PRO A 212 15.96 -2.75 3.38
N VAL A 213 14.99 -2.23 4.11
CA VAL A 213 15.18 -1.93 5.53
C VAL A 213 15.15 -3.19 6.40
N LYS A 214 14.47 -4.24 5.97
CA LYS A 214 14.53 -5.55 6.65
C LYS A 214 15.92 -6.17 6.49
N ALA A 215 16.56 -6.01 5.33
CA ALA A 215 17.96 -6.39 5.14
C ALA A 215 18.91 -5.57 6.03
N ALA A 216 18.68 -4.26 6.13
CA ALA A 216 19.43 -3.40 7.05
C ALA A 216 19.23 -3.82 8.52
N ALA A 217 18.00 -4.15 8.93
CA ALA A 217 17.69 -4.62 10.27
C ALA A 217 18.48 -5.90 10.63
N ARG A 218 18.63 -6.84 9.69
CA ARG A 218 19.39 -8.09 9.88
C ARG A 218 20.91 -7.92 9.70
N GLY A 219 21.39 -6.73 9.37
CA GLY A 219 22.82 -6.49 9.16
C GLY A 219 23.37 -6.93 7.81
N GLU A 220 22.52 -7.20 6.82
CA GLU A 220 22.90 -7.62 5.46
C GLU A 220 23.30 -6.43 4.56
N THR A 221 22.91 -5.22 4.94
CA THR A 221 23.26 -3.95 4.30
C THR A 221 23.25 -2.84 5.35
N ALA A 222 23.91 -1.72 5.08
CA ALA A 222 23.93 -0.61 6.02
C ALA A 222 22.69 0.27 5.94
N ILE A 223 22.16 0.49 4.73
CA ILE A 223 21.07 1.43 4.45
C ILE A 223 20.00 0.77 3.57
N GLY A 224 18.72 0.96 3.92
CA GLY A 224 17.57 0.62 3.07
C GLY A 224 16.75 1.86 2.74
N ILE A 225 16.63 2.23 1.46
CA ILE A 225 15.74 3.31 1.01
C ILE A 225 14.32 2.75 0.95
N VAL A 226 13.42 3.32 1.76
CA VAL A 226 12.07 2.80 2.03
C VAL A 226 11.13 3.92 2.43
N PHE A 227 9.86 3.65 2.65
CA PHE A 227 9.02 4.55 3.43
C PHE A 227 9.44 4.52 4.91
N MET A 228 9.41 5.68 5.55
CA MET A 228 9.93 5.85 6.93
C MET A 228 9.21 4.96 7.94
N HIS A 229 7.91 4.68 7.75
CA HIS A 229 7.14 3.80 8.62
C HIS A 229 7.66 2.34 8.61
N ASP A 230 8.25 1.87 7.50
CA ASP A 230 8.87 0.54 7.44
C ASP A 230 10.14 0.49 8.30
N ALA A 231 10.93 1.58 8.34
CA ALA A 231 12.10 1.68 9.20
C ALA A 231 11.69 1.75 10.68
N VAL A 232 10.66 2.53 10.99
CA VAL A 232 10.09 2.61 12.34
C VAL A 232 9.56 1.26 12.82
N ALA A 233 8.95 0.47 11.93
CA ALA A 233 8.50 -0.89 12.25
C ALA A 233 9.66 -1.78 12.71
N GLN A 234 10.82 -1.72 12.04
CA GLN A 234 12.00 -2.48 12.46
C GLN A 234 12.53 -2.02 13.82
N THR A 235 12.53 -0.71 14.08
CA THR A 235 12.91 -0.17 15.41
C THR A 235 11.96 -0.66 16.50
N ALA A 236 10.66 -0.67 16.24
CA ALA A 236 9.64 -1.17 17.17
C ALA A 236 9.72 -2.69 17.41
N GLU A 237 10.37 -3.43 16.52
CA GLU A 237 10.71 -4.85 16.67
C GLU A 237 12.00 -5.09 17.45
N GLY A 238 12.71 -4.01 17.82
CA GLY A 238 13.95 -4.09 18.59
C GLY A 238 15.22 -4.19 17.73
N PHE A 239 15.11 -4.04 16.41
CA PHE A 239 16.29 -4.01 15.54
C PHE A 239 17.03 -2.65 15.66
N PRO A 240 18.35 -2.64 15.47
CA PRO A 240 19.18 -1.43 15.55
C PRO A 240 19.05 -0.58 14.29
N VAL A 241 17.82 -0.14 13.98
CA VAL A 241 17.51 0.69 12.82
C VAL A 241 17.09 2.08 13.27
N LYS A 242 17.60 3.11 12.58
CA LYS A 242 17.18 4.50 12.72
C LYS A 242 16.58 4.99 11.41
N SER A 243 15.39 5.60 11.49
CA SER A 243 14.70 6.22 10.35
C SER A 243 15.19 7.64 10.12
N VAL A 244 15.34 8.05 8.85
CA VAL A 244 15.82 9.39 8.45
C VAL A 244 14.95 9.95 7.33
N ALA A 245 14.54 11.21 7.49
CA ALA A 245 13.94 12.01 6.43
C ALA A 245 15.02 12.82 5.69
N PRO A 246 15.03 12.86 4.35
CA PRO A 246 16.03 13.63 3.59
C PRO A 246 15.93 15.14 3.81
N CYS A 247 17.06 15.81 4.00
CA CYS A 247 17.15 17.24 4.29
C CYS A 247 16.68 18.14 3.13
N GLU A 248 16.88 17.70 1.88
CA GLU A 248 16.43 18.44 0.68
C GLU A 248 14.91 18.45 0.55
N GLY A 249 14.27 17.53 1.19
CA GLY A 249 12.85 17.22 1.09
C GLY A 249 12.62 15.85 0.48
N THR A 250 11.39 15.37 0.56
CA THR A 250 11.04 14.04 0.08
C THR A 250 9.59 13.97 -0.36
N GLY A 251 9.30 12.98 -1.23
CA GLY A 251 7.94 12.62 -1.57
C GLY A 251 7.29 11.74 -0.49
N TYR A 252 6.05 11.44 -0.74
CA TYR A 252 5.24 10.60 0.14
C TYR A 252 4.27 9.76 -0.68
N GLU A 253 3.78 8.68 -0.10
CA GLU A 253 2.69 7.91 -0.68
C GLU A 253 1.34 8.31 -0.08
N ILE A 254 0.30 8.14 -0.90
CA ILE A 254 -1.07 7.92 -0.43
C ILE A 254 -1.37 6.47 -0.75
N GLY A 255 -1.19 5.60 0.24
CA GLY A 255 -1.52 4.19 0.10
C GLY A 255 -3.00 4.02 -0.22
N SER A 256 -3.33 3.18 -1.19
CA SER A 256 -4.64 3.27 -1.85
C SER A 256 -5.39 1.94 -1.91
N MET A 257 -6.66 2.02 -2.27
CA MET A 257 -7.53 0.86 -2.46
C MET A 257 -8.44 1.08 -3.68
N SER A 258 -8.67 0.00 -4.43
CA SER A 258 -9.50 0.04 -5.64
C SER A 258 -10.27 -1.26 -5.81
N ILE A 259 -11.54 -1.18 -6.18
CA ILE A 259 -12.31 -2.33 -6.68
C ILE A 259 -11.94 -2.54 -8.15
N VAL A 260 -11.61 -3.76 -8.52
CA VAL A 260 -11.25 -4.09 -9.91
C VAL A 260 -12.51 -4.08 -10.78
N LYS A 261 -12.41 -3.47 -11.96
CA LYS A 261 -13.53 -3.47 -12.90
C LYS A 261 -13.82 -4.88 -13.39
N GLY A 262 -15.08 -5.30 -13.27
CA GLY A 262 -15.49 -6.67 -13.59
C GLY A 262 -15.22 -7.67 -12.45
N ALA A 263 -15.00 -7.20 -11.22
CA ALA A 263 -14.96 -8.02 -10.01
C ALA A 263 -16.13 -9.00 -9.96
N LYS A 264 -15.85 -10.28 -9.73
CA LYS A 264 -16.88 -11.34 -9.71
C LYS A 264 -17.65 -11.35 -8.39
N ASN A 265 -16.98 -10.95 -7.31
CA ASN A 265 -17.54 -10.89 -5.96
C ASN A 265 -17.70 -9.42 -5.53
N LEU A 266 -18.44 -8.64 -6.34
CA LEU A 266 -18.53 -7.19 -6.20
C LEU A 266 -19.05 -6.74 -4.82
N ASP A 267 -20.07 -7.40 -4.28
CA ASP A 267 -20.66 -7.01 -3.00
C ASP A 267 -19.69 -7.28 -1.83
N ASN A 268 -18.94 -8.39 -1.90
CA ASN A 268 -17.87 -8.68 -0.93
C ASN A 268 -16.71 -7.68 -1.06
N ALA A 269 -16.37 -7.24 -2.29
CA ALA A 269 -15.38 -6.22 -2.52
C ALA A 269 -15.79 -4.85 -1.92
N LYS A 270 -17.07 -4.46 -2.06
CA LYS A 270 -17.61 -3.25 -1.41
C LYS A 270 -17.62 -3.39 0.11
N THR A 271 -17.97 -4.56 0.63
CA THR A 271 -17.95 -4.84 2.07
C THR A 271 -16.53 -4.66 2.65
N TRP A 272 -15.51 -5.22 1.98
CA TRP A 272 -14.10 -4.97 2.35
C TRP A 272 -13.75 -3.49 2.26
N TYR A 273 -14.14 -2.84 1.17
CA TYR A 273 -13.81 -1.44 0.91
C TYR A 273 -14.31 -0.53 2.03
N ASP A 274 -15.57 -0.66 2.41
CA ASP A 274 -16.16 0.15 3.46
C ASP A 274 -15.61 -0.22 4.84
N TRP A 275 -15.37 -1.51 5.10
CA TRP A 275 -14.80 -1.99 6.35
C TRP A 275 -13.37 -1.46 6.56
N ALA A 276 -12.53 -1.50 5.53
CA ALA A 276 -11.13 -1.05 5.62
C ALA A 276 -10.98 0.45 5.85
N LEU A 277 -12.02 1.24 5.62
CA LEU A 277 -12.05 2.69 5.88
C LEU A 277 -12.61 3.06 7.26
N LYS A 278 -13.07 2.09 8.06
CA LYS A 278 -13.58 2.35 9.40
C LYS A 278 -12.45 2.78 10.35
N PRO A 279 -12.73 3.71 11.29
CA PRO A 279 -11.68 4.23 12.18
C PRO A 279 -11.11 3.17 13.12
N ASP A 280 -11.94 2.26 13.63
CA ASP A 280 -11.51 1.17 14.51
C ASP A 280 -10.63 0.15 13.77
N VAL A 281 -10.90 -0.10 12.49
CA VAL A 281 -10.09 -0.97 11.63
C VAL A 281 -8.72 -0.33 11.38
N GLN A 282 -8.70 0.94 10.98
CA GLN A 282 -7.44 1.65 10.73
C GLN A 282 -6.61 1.84 12.00
N SER A 283 -7.25 2.05 13.14
CA SER A 283 -6.57 2.15 14.44
C SER A 283 -5.86 0.86 14.84
N ARG A 284 -6.38 -0.31 14.45
CA ARG A 284 -5.75 -1.61 14.75
C ARG A 284 -4.58 -1.96 13.83
N MET A 285 -4.36 -1.24 12.73
CA MET A 285 -3.21 -1.49 11.86
C MET A 285 -1.87 -1.38 12.61
N LYS A 286 -1.80 -0.57 13.68
CA LYS A 286 -0.63 -0.49 14.57
C LYS A 286 -0.26 -1.83 15.23
N ASP A 287 -1.24 -2.73 15.43
CA ASP A 287 -1.01 -4.05 16.05
C ASP A 287 -0.16 -4.94 15.12
N ALA A 288 -0.24 -4.73 13.79
CA ALA A 288 0.67 -5.29 12.80
C ALA A 288 1.91 -4.43 12.54
N LYS A 289 2.20 -3.46 13.43
CA LYS A 289 3.30 -2.49 13.29
C LYS A 289 3.24 -1.67 12.00
N SER A 290 2.02 -1.39 11.54
CA SER A 290 1.77 -0.43 10.47
C SER A 290 1.73 0.97 11.09
N PHE A 291 2.81 1.73 10.90
CA PHE A 291 2.97 3.07 11.46
C PHE A 291 2.75 4.15 10.39
N GLN A 292 1.84 3.91 9.47
CA GLN A 292 1.36 4.91 8.52
C GLN A 292 0.34 5.84 9.18
N LEU A 293 0.12 7.01 8.56
CA LEU A 293 -0.95 7.93 8.96
C LEU A 293 -2.29 7.42 8.39
N PRO A 294 -3.30 7.13 9.23
CA PRO A 294 -4.58 6.61 8.75
C PRO A 294 -5.37 7.66 7.96
N SER A 295 -6.16 7.22 6.98
CA SER A 295 -7.02 8.12 6.22
C SER A 295 -8.29 8.54 6.94
N ASN A 296 -8.80 7.76 7.88
CA ASN A 296 -9.97 8.15 8.66
C ASN A 296 -9.58 9.17 9.74
N LYS A 297 -10.29 10.29 9.81
CA LYS A 297 -9.99 11.42 10.71
C LYS A 297 -10.08 11.06 12.20
N THR A 298 -10.87 10.06 12.54
CA THR A 298 -11.11 9.63 13.93
C THR A 298 -10.34 8.37 14.30
N ALA A 299 -9.58 7.78 13.36
CA ALA A 299 -8.67 6.69 13.67
C ALA A 299 -7.50 7.18 14.53
N GLU A 300 -7.07 6.32 15.44
CA GLU A 300 -5.90 6.59 16.28
C GLU A 300 -4.63 6.60 15.43
N ILE A 301 -3.88 7.70 15.45
CA ILE A 301 -2.57 7.77 14.81
C ILE A 301 -1.55 7.13 15.75
N PRO A 302 -0.81 6.09 15.32
CA PRO A 302 0.24 5.49 16.13
C PRO A 302 1.25 6.55 16.62
N LYS A 303 1.68 6.48 17.88
CA LYS A 303 2.65 7.44 18.43
C LYS A 303 4.02 7.37 17.75
N GLU A 304 4.34 6.20 17.19
CA GLU A 304 5.57 5.93 16.45
C GLU A 304 5.52 6.44 15.00
N ALA A 305 4.33 6.77 14.48
CA ALA A 305 4.17 7.18 13.08
C ALA A 305 4.98 8.45 12.78
N PRO A 306 5.80 8.46 11.71
CA PRO A 306 6.44 9.67 11.24
C PRO A 306 5.39 10.74 10.90
N ARG A 307 5.52 11.93 11.51
CA ARG A 307 4.56 13.02 11.34
C ARG A 307 4.93 13.87 10.14
N PHE A 308 3.97 14.19 9.29
CA PHE A 308 4.20 15.02 8.10
C PHE A 308 4.64 16.44 8.44
N GLU A 309 4.18 16.98 9.58
CA GLU A 309 4.58 18.29 10.09
C GLU A 309 6.07 18.39 10.47
N ASP A 310 6.71 17.25 10.78
CA ASP A 310 8.13 17.17 11.15
C ASP A 310 9.05 16.89 9.95
N ILE A 311 8.48 16.69 8.75
CA ILE A 311 9.20 16.26 7.55
C ILE A 311 9.04 17.30 6.44
N LYS A 312 10.15 17.65 5.78
CA LYS A 312 10.12 18.52 4.61
C LYS A 312 9.57 17.74 3.42
N LEU A 313 8.25 17.73 3.26
CA LEU A 313 7.59 17.12 2.11
C LEU A 313 7.66 18.06 0.89
N ILE A 314 7.81 17.48 -0.30
CA ILE A 314 7.56 18.19 -1.56
C ILE A 314 6.05 18.22 -1.84
N ASP A 315 5.62 19.18 -2.66
CA ASP A 315 4.27 19.15 -3.26
C ASP A 315 4.26 18.09 -4.37
N TYR A 316 4.05 16.83 -3.96
CA TYR A 316 4.15 15.68 -4.87
C TYR A 316 3.01 15.68 -5.88
N ASP A 317 3.35 15.80 -7.16
CA ASP A 317 2.38 15.84 -8.27
C ASP A 317 1.83 14.45 -8.63
N PHE A 318 0.88 13.97 -7.84
CA PHE A 318 0.20 12.69 -8.08
C PHE A 318 -0.49 12.62 -9.45
N LYS A 319 -0.88 13.76 -10.04
CA LYS A 319 -1.52 13.79 -11.34
C LYS A 319 -0.54 13.43 -12.45
N THR A 320 0.62 14.07 -12.47
CA THR A 320 1.64 13.81 -13.49
C THR A 320 2.30 12.45 -13.29
N TYR A 321 2.70 12.11 -12.06
CA TYR A 321 3.44 10.86 -11.79
C TYR A 321 2.54 9.63 -11.63
N GLY A 322 1.25 9.82 -11.42
CA GLY A 322 0.20 8.80 -11.55
C GLY A 322 -0.31 8.60 -12.98
N ASP A 323 0.23 9.32 -13.98
CA ASP A 323 -0.12 9.13 -15.39
C ASP A 323 0.64 7.94 -16.00
N PRO A 324 -0.03 7.03 -16.74
CA PRO A 324 0.61 5.85 -17.31
C PRO A 324 1.73 6.16 -18.31
N ALA A 325 1.59 7.24 -19.11
CA ALA A 325 2.59 7.62 -20.10
C ALA A 325 3.86 8.16 -19.42
N LYS A 326 3.69 9.02 -18.39
CA LYS A 326 4.83 9.54 -17.62
C LYS A 326 5.55 8.44 -16.85
N ARG A 327 4.80 7.52 -16.23
CA ARG A 327 5.41 6.36 -15.58
C ARG A 327 6.22 5.51 -16.56
N LYS A 328 5.65 5.21 -17.72
CA LYS A 328 6.32 4.43 -18.76
C LYS A 328 7.61 5.10 -19.21
N GLU A 329 7.58 6.40 -19.50
CA GLU A 329 8.75 7.20 -19.88
C GLU A 329 9.87 7.09 -18.84
N LEU A 330 9.57 7.32 -17.57
CA LEU A 330 10.55 7.24 -16.50
C LEU A 330 11.11 5.83 -16.32
N LEU A 331 10.27 4.80 -16.37
CA LEU A 331 10.72 3.42 -16.20
C LEU A 331 11.57 2.93 -17.39
N GLU A 332 11.22 3.28 -18.62
CA GLU A 332 12.03 2.97 -19.80
C GLU A 332 13.40 3.67 -19.75
N ARG A 333 13.45 4.91 -19.25
CA ARG A 333 14.71 5.61 -19.04
C ARG A 333 15.54 4.95 -17.93
N TRP A 334 14.90 4.56 -16.82
CA TRP A 334 15.55 3.84 -15.72
C TRP A 334 16.14 2.50 -16.20
N ASP A 335 15.40 1.75 -16.99
CA ASP A 335 15.86 0.47 -17.56
C ASP A 335 17.10 0.65 -18.43
N ARG A 336 17.12 1.68 -19.29
CA ARG A 336 18.25 1.95 -20.17
C ARG A 336 19.49 2.47 -19.44
N GLU A 337 19.31 3.38 -18.49
CA GLU A 337 20.41 4.17 -17.94
C GLU A 337 20.93 3.65 -16.59
N ILE A 338 20.10 2.94 -15.84
CA ILE A 338 20.41 2.45 -14.49
C ILE A 338 20.44 0.92 -14.44
N SER A 339 19.32 0.25 -14.80
CA SER A 339 19.17 -1.20 -14.67
C SER A 339 20.16 -1.96 -15.55
N ALA A 340 20.41 -1.50 -16.77
CA ALA A 340 21.37 -2.11 -17.69
C ALA A 340 22.83 -2.08 -17.17
N ASN A 341 23.12 -1.21 -16.21
CA ASN A 341 24.43 -1.04 -15.57
C ASN A 341 24.44 -1.50 -14.11
N ALA A 342 23.36 -2.16 -13.65
CA ALA A 342 23.31 -2.77 -12.32
C ALA A 342 24.10 -4.08 -12.35
N ASN A 343 25.12 -4.19 -11.47
CA ASN A 343 25.95 -5.38 -11.32
C ASN A 343 25.19 -6.54 -10.67
#